data_fd51ab18cf470e98edd745b5ac01b183
#
_entry.id   fd51ab18cf470e98edd745b5ac01b183
#
_cell.length_a   1.000
_cell.length_b   1.000
_cell.length_c   1.000
_cell.angle_alpha   90.00
_cell.angle_beta   90.00
_cell.angle_gamma   90.00
#
_symmetry.space_group_name_H-M   'P 1'
#
loop_
_entity.id
_entity.type
_entity.pdbx_description
1 polymer ?
#
loop_
_entity_poly.entity_id
_entity_poly.type
_entity_poly.pdbx_seq_one_letter_code
_entity_poly.pdbx_strand_id
1 'polypeptide(L)'
;MIDLGLTGKRAVVSGAGRIPGRAGHGTKVAVTLAEAGASVVCIDVDEGRARSTVELIERVGGTGYALAADMLDSSDVDRALGEAVSMLDGLDVCVDIIGNTRWDQTEDVTDDVWNRTLLFNLTQAFYLFRASSRHFIAQGTGGSIVALASVDGVSASPFHAAYGAAKAGVVHLIKTCADEWGRHGIRVNGVAPGAVGDGNDDQPDGVWAPDPVHPLARPRNQDIANAVLFFASDLAARVTGQTLLVDGGAQMKGTYIRADAQLDVMNDANAAMSVYYDRR
;
A
#
# COMPACT_ATOMS: atom_id res chain seq x y z
N MET A 1 12.89 -4.79 23.37
CA MET A 1 12.50 -4.24 22.06
C MET A 1 12.19 -5.43 21.16
N ILE A 2 11.10 -5.42 20.41
CA ILE A 2 10.78 -6.50 19.47
C ILE A 2 11.72 -6.35 18.27
N ASP A 3 12.41 -7.44 17.89
CA ASP A 3 13.23 -7.48 16.69
C ASP A 3 12.30 -7.65 15.47
N LEU A 4 12.37 -6.75 14.53
CA LEU A 4 11.61 -6.80 13.27
C LEU A 4 12.29 -7.67 12.20
N GLY A 5 13.54 -8.07 12.41
CA GLY A 5 14.34 -8.81 11.45
C GLY A 5 14.69 -8.00 10.18
N LEU A 6 14.66 -6.66 10.27
CA LEU A 6 14.94 -5.77 9.14
C LEU A 6 16.36 -5.18 9.15
N THR A 7 17.10 -5.32 10.25
CA THR A 7 18.49 -4.88 10.30
C THR A 7 19.33 -5.62 9.26
N GLY A 8 19.99 -4.86 8.39
CA GLY A 8 20.81 -5.40 7.30
C GLY A 8 20.02 -5.99 6.12
N LYS A 9 18.69 -5.87 6.11
CA LYS A 9 17.87 -6.25 4.95
C LYS A 9 18.01 -5.25 3.80
N ARG A 10 17.76 -5.75 2.61
CA ARG A 10 17.92 -5.08 1.32
C ARG A 10 16.55 -4.83 0.73
N ALA A 11 16.16 -3.57 0.64
CA ALA A 11 14.81 -3.20 0.22
C ALA A 11 14.82 -2.35 -1.06
N VAL A 12 13.85 -2.58 -1.93
CA VAL A 12 13.51 -1.74 -3.07
C VAL A 12 12.12 -1.16 -2.86
N VAL A 13 11.96 0.14 -3.06
CA VAL A 13 10.66 0.83 -3.02
C VAL A 13 10.44 1.56 -4.33
N SER A 14 9.45 1.12 -5.12
CA SER A 14 9.03 1.80 -6.35
C SER A 14 8.06 2.94 -6.03
N GLY A 15 8.13 4.04 -6.78
CA GLY A 15 7.35 5.24 -6.50
C GLY A 15 7.76 5.94 -5.19
N ALA A 16 9.05 5.85 -4.85
CA ALA A 16 9.61 6.43 -3.63
C ALA A 16 10.00 7.90 -3.75
N GLY A 17 9.73 8.55 -4.89
CA GLY A 17 10.06 9.95 -5.12
C GLY A 17 9.27 10.92 -4.24
N ARG A 18 9.98 11.89 -3.67
CA ARG A 18 9.38 12.97 -2.87
C ARG A 18 8.96 14.13 -3.77
N ILE A 19 7.67 14.49 -3.71
CA ILE A 19 7.16 15.69 -4.35
C ILE A 19 7.00 16.76 -3.24
N PRO A 20 7.68 17.92 -3.34
CA PRO A 20 7.55 18.99 -2.35
C PRO A 20 6.08 19.41 -2.13
N GLY A 21 5.68 19.57 -0.87
CA GLY A 21 4.30 19.96 -0.51
C GLY A 21 3.25 18.86 -0.69
N ARG A 22 3.66 17.64 -1.05
CA ARG A 22 2.76 16.49 -1.17
C ARG A 22 3.29 15.33 -0.34
N ALA A 23 2.51 14.90 0.64
CA ALA A 23 2.84 13.69 1.38
C ALA A 23 2.74 12.47 0.44
N GLY A 24 3.79 11.64 0.42
CA GLY A 24 3.86 10.46 -0.45
C GLY A 24 4.05 9.19 0.38
N HIS A 25 3.22 8.18 0.11
CA HIS A 25 3.38 6.86 0.73
C HIS A 25 4.79 6.31 0.53
N GLY A 26 5.34 6.43 -0.70
CA GLY A 26 6.65 5.88 -1.05
C GLY A 26 7.78 6.47 -0.24
N THR A 27 7.81 7.79 -0.09
CA THR A 27 8.81 8.47 0.76
C THR A 27 8.72 7.96 2.21
N LYS A 28 7.51 7.89 2.77
CA LYS A 28 7.31 7.48 4.16
C LYS A 28 7.68 6.02 4.38
N VAL A 29 7.27 5.14 3.47
CA VAL A 29 7.64 3.71 3.50
C VAL A 29 9.16 3.52 3.44
N ALA A 30 9.83 4.20 2.50
CA ALA A 30 11.29 4.09 2.36
C ALA A 30 12.02 4.53 3.62
N VAL A 31 11.64 5.68 4.21
CA VAL A 31 12.22 6.16 5.47
C VAL A 31 11.94 5.18 6.61
N THR A 32 10.70 4.70 6.76
CA THR A 32 10.34 3.76 7.84
C THR A 32 11.11 2.43 7.76
N LEU A 33 11.33 1.90 6.55
CA LEU A 33 12.16 0.69 6.35
C LEU A 33 13.62 0.95 6.72
N ALA A 34 14.14 2.13 6.38
CA ALA A 34 15.51 2.52 6.72
C ALA A 34 15.69 2.74 8.23
N GLU A 35 14.72 3.36 8.92
CA GLU A 35 14.70 3.49 10.39
C GLU A 35 14.68 2.11 11.08
N ALA A 36 14.06 1.11 10.45
CA ALA A 36 14.06 -0.27 10.92
C ALA A 36 15.36 -1.03 10.59
N GLY A 37 16.35 -0.40 9.96
CA GLY A 37 17.69 -0.94 9.70
C GLY A 37 17.90 -1.55 8.32
N ALA A 38 16.95 -1.40 7.39
CA ALA A 38 17.14 -1.85 6.01
C ALA A 38 17.95 -0.83 5.20
N SER A 39 18.73 -1.32 4.22
CA SER A 39 19.27 -0.49 3.13
C SER A 39 18.25 -0.40 2.02
N VAL A 40 17.91 0.81 1.55
CA VAL A 40 16.78 1.05 0.66
C VAL A 40 17.20 1.67 -0.67
N VAL A 41 16.87 1.03 -1.79
CA VAL A 41 16.88 1.68 -3.11
C VAL A 41 15.51 2.32 -3.36
N CYS A 42 15.50 3.64 -3.51
CA CYS A 42 14.35 4.45 -3.86
C CYS A 42 14.28 4.58 -5.38
N ILE A 43 13.22 4.04 -6.00
CA ILE A 43 13.00 4.13 -7.45
C ILE A 43 11.90 5.14 -7.74
N ASP A 44 12.16 6.07 -8.65
CA ASP A 44 11.17 6.99 -9.22
C ASP A 44 11.53 7.29 -10.68
N VAL A 45 10.57 7.75 -11.48
CA VAL A 45 10.85 8.18 -12.85
C VAL A 45 11.76 9.42 -12.89
N ASP A 46 11.79 10.19 -11.81
CA ASP A 46 12.63 11.35 -11.59
C ASP A 46 13.67 11.05 -10.48
N GLU A 47 14.94 10.94 -10.87
CA GLU A 47 16.03 10.67 -9.93
C GLU A 47 16.15 11.72 -8.84
N GLY A 48 15.88 12.99 -9.14
CA GLY A 48 15.95 14.08 -8.17
C GLY A 48 14.91 13.90 -7.05
N ARG A 49 13.71 13.41 -7.40
CA ARG A 49 12.66 13.06 -6.43
C ARG A 49 13.08 11.85 -5.57
N ALA A 50 13.66 10.81 -6.18
CA ALA A 50 14.17 9.67 -5.45
C ALA A 50 15.30 10.09 -4.49
N ARG A 51 16.22 10.94 -4.93
CA ARG A 51 17.32 11.51 -4.12
C ARG A 51 16.80 12.32 -2.94
N SER A 52 15.74 13.10 -3.12
CA SER A 52 15.10 13.84 -2.02
C SER A 52 14.55 12.92 -0.91
N THR A 53 14.17 11.69 -1.24
CA THR A 53 13.82 10.67 -0.23
C THR A 53 15.06 10.07 0.43
N VAL A 54 16.12 9.82 -0.34
CA VAL A 54 17.40 9.35 0.21
C VAL A 54 17.98 10.33 1.23
N GLU A 55 17.89 11.63 0.98
CA GLU A 55 18.30 12.65 1.96
C GLU A 55 17.54 12.55 3.29
N LEU A 56 16.27 12.14 3.27
CA LEU A 56 15.50 11.90 4.50
C LEU A 56 15.96 10.62 5.20
N ILE A 57 16.27 9.57 4.45
CA ILE A 57 16.83 8.32 4.98
C ILE A 57 18.16 8.59 5.68
N GLU A 58 19.05 9.39 5.06
CA GLU A 58 20.34 9.77 5.65
C GLU A 58 20.18 10.59 6.94
N ARG A 59 19.18 11.48 7.01
CA ARG A 59 18.89 12.27 8.22
C ARG A 59 18.50 11.41 9.42
N VAL A 60 17.88 10.27 9.21
CA VAL A 60 17.53 9.31 10.27
C VAL A 60 18.64 8.28 10.51
N GLY A 61 19.80 8.46 9.87
CA GLY A 61 20.97 7.57 10.03
C GLY A 61 20.88 6.27 9.24
N GLY A 62 19.92 6.15 8.32
CA GLY A 62 19.75 5.01 7.44
C GLY A 62 20.66 5.04 6.20
N THR A 63 20.60 3.97 5.40
CA THR A 63 21.31 3.84 4.13
C THR A 63 20.32 3.82 2.98
N GLY A 64 20.45 4.75 2.04
CA GLY A 64 19.56 4.84 0.87
C GLY A 64 20.32 5.10 -0.43
N TYR A 65 19.73 4.68 -1.53
CA TYR A 65 20.22 4.90 -2.89
C TYR A 65 19.07 5.38 -3.78
N ALA A 66 19.35 6.30 -4.69
CA ALA A 66 18.36 6.79 -5.67
C ALA A 66 18.61 6.13 -7.02
N LEU A 67 17.53 5.75 -7.70
CA LEU A 67 17.57 5.16 -9.02
C LEU A 67 16.41 5.67 -9.87
N ALA A 68 16.70 6.14 -11.09
CA ALA A 68 15.67 6.52 -12.05
C ALA A 68 15.20 5.32 -12.87
N ALA A 69 13.87 5.13 -12.96
CA ALA A 69 13.29 4.13 -13.87
C ALA A 69 11.81 4.42 -14.17
N ASP A 70 11.41 4.16 -15.40
CA ASP A 70 10.00 4.13 -15.78
C ASP A 70 9.41 2.74 -15.47
N MET A 71 8.68 2.65 -14.39
CA MET A 71 8.06 1.40 -13.96
C MET A 71 6.89 0.97 -14.87
N LEU A 72 6.48 1.80 -15.83
CA LEU A 72 5.50 1.44 -16.85
C LEU A 72 6.14 0.70 -18.06
N ASP A 73 7.47 0.70 -18.16
CA ASP A 73 8.22 -0.05 -19.14
C ASP A 73 8.81 -1.32 -18.52
N SER A 74 8.38 -2.48 -19.03
CA SER A 74 8.82 -3.80 -18.54
C SER A 74 10.34 -4.01 -18.60
N SER A 75 11.01 -3.50 -19.64
CA SER A 75 12.46 -3.64 -19.82
C SER A 75 13.21 -2.73 -18.84
N ASP A 76 12.67 -1.55 -18.57
CA ASP A 76 13.26 -0.63 -17.59
C ASP A 76 13.08 -1.13 -16.15
N VAL A 77 11.95 -1.81 -15.85
CA VAL A 77 11.78 -2.50 -14.57
C VAL A 77 12.82 -3.60 -14.37
N ASP A 78 13.03 -4.46 -15.38
CA ASP A 78 14.04 -5.54 -15.31
C ASP A 78 15.46 -4.96 -15.11
N ARG A 79 15.82 -3.88 -15.83
CA ARG A 79 17.09 -3.14 -15.64
C ARG A 79 17.22 -2.59 -14.23
N ALA A 80 16.21 -1.84 -13.76
CA ALA A 80 16.24 -1.16 -12.47
C ALA A 80 16.35 -2.14 -11.30
N LEU A 81 15.63 -3.27 -11.36
CA LEU A 81 15.76 -4.33 -10.34
C LEU A 81 17.15 -4.97 -10.35
N GLY A 82 17.72 -5.22 -11.54
CA GLY A 82 19.08 -5.74 -11.65
C GLY A 82 20.14 -4.78 -11.08
N GLU A 83 20.01 -3.49 -11.34
CA GLU A 83 20.88 -2.46 -10.76
C GLU A 83 20.71 -2.35 -9.25
N ALA A 84 19.47 -2.32 -8.75
CA ALA A 84 19.17 -2.26 -7.33
C ALA A 84 19.73 -3.48 -6.57
N VAL A 85 19.57 -4.69 -7.12
CA VAL A 85 20.14 -5.91 -6.57
C VAL A 85 21.68 -5.84 -6.53
N SER A 86 22.30 -5.28 -7.56
CA SER A 86 23.76 -5.10 -7.60
C SER A 86 24.24 -4.07 -6.58
N MET A 87 23.51 -2.96 -6.39
CA MET A 87 23.82 -1.93 -5.38
C MET A 87 23.75 -2.47 -3.96
N LEU A 88 22.78 -3.36 -3.70
CA LEU A 88 22.47 -3.89 -2.37
C LEU A 88 23.17 -5.24 -2.06
N ASP A 89 23.80 -5.86 -3.05
CA ASP A 89 24.30 -7.24 -2.97
C ASP A 89 23.19 -8.25 -2.65
N GLY A 90 22.04 -8.08 -3.30
CA GLY A 90 20.87 -8.95 -3.20
C GLY A 90 19.56 -8.20 -2.90
N LEU A 91 18.49 -8.96 -2.60
CA LEU A 91 17.15 -8.43 -2.35
C LEU A 91 16.44 -9.23 -1.26
N ASP A 92 15.78 -8.57 -0.32
CA ASP A 92 14.96 -9.20 0.73
C ASP A 92 13.52 -8.69 0.73
N VAL A 93 13.33 -7.40 0.37
CA VAL A 93 12.03 -6.74 0.39
C VAL A 93 11.83 -5.94 -0.89
N CYS A 94 10.68 -6.10 -1.53
CA CYS A 94 10.26 -5.27 -2.66
C CYS A 94 8.89 -4.66 -2.37
N VAL A 95 8.78 -3.32 -2.48
CA VAL A 95 7.54 -2.60 -2.20
C VAL A 95 7.08 -1.85 -3.44
N ASP A 96 5.84 -2.11 -3.87
CA ASP A 96 5.17 -1.37 -4.94
C ASP A 96 4.23 -0.31 -4.37
N ILE A 97 4.56 0.96 -4.61
CA ILE A 97 3.75 2.10 -4.17
C ILE A 97 3.00 2.76 -5.32
N ILE A 98 3.39 2.48 -6.55
CA ILE A 98 2.90 3.22 -7.70
C ILE A 98 1.39 3.06 -7.85
N GLY A 99 0.74 4.19 -8.03
CA GLY A 99 -0.67 4.26 -8.32
C GLY A 99 -1.12 5.69 -8.57
N ASN A 100 -2.10 5.82 -9.42
CA ASN A 100 -2.75 7.11 -9.69
C ASN A 100 -4.22 6.87 -9.95
N THR A 101 -5.05 7.80 -9.53
CA THR A 101 -6.50 7.72 -9.72
C THR A 101 -7.00 8.89 -10.55
N ARG A 102 -8.09 8.65 -11.26
CA ARG A 102 -8.88 9.63 -11.98
C ARG A 102 -10.35 9.35 -11.71
N TRP A 103 -11.13 10.40 -11.59
CA TRP A 103 -12.57 10.35 -11.35
C TRP A 103 -13.29 10.61 -12.67
N ASP A 104 -14.00 9.60 -13.19
CA ASP A 104 -14.81 9.71 -14.41
C ASP A 104 -16.13 8.96 -14.21
N GLN A 105 -17.23 9.44 -14.79
CA GLN A 105 -18.45 8.63 -14.88
C GLN A 105 -18.15 7.40 -15.74
N THR A 106 -18.65 6.23 -15.32
CA THR A 106 -18.27 4.95 -15.95
C THR A 106 -18.59 4.93 -17.44
N GLU A 107 -19.73 5.51 -17.83
CA GLU A 107 -20.17 5.62 -19.22
C GLU A 107 -19.31 6.56 -20.09
N ASP A 108 -18.55 7.46 -19.46
CA ASP A 108 -17.67 8.42 -20.14
C ASP A 108 -16.19 7.97 -20.16
N VAL A 109 -15.86 6.85 -19.52
CA VAL A 109 -14.49 6.30 -19.52
C VAL A 109 -14.13 5.84 -20.93
N THR A 110 -13.16 6.52 -21.56
CA THR A 110 -12.65 6.11 -22.89
C THR A 110 -11.71 4.88 -22.77
N ASP A 111 -11.55 4.15 -23.88
CA ASP A 111 -10.62 3.01 -23.95
C ASP A 111 -9.18 3.41 -23.58
N ASP A 112 -8.75 4.63 -23.97
CA ASP A 112 -7.42 5.15 -23.65
C ASP A 112 -7.25 5.38 -22.14
N VAL A 113 -8.24 6.02 -21.49
CA VAL A 113 -8.26 6.22 -20.03
C VAL A 113 -8.27 4.88 -19.31
N TRP A 114 -9.09 3.95 -19.77
CA TRP A 114 -9.14 2.59 -19.22
C TRP A 114 -7.78 1.88 -19.29
N ASN A 115 -7.22 1.79 -20.50
CA ASN A 115 -5.95 1.08 -20.74
C ASN A 115 -4.79 1.73 -19.97
N ARG A 116 -4.71 3.06 -19.95
CA ARG A 116 -3.68 3.79 -19.21
C ARG A 116 -3.82 3.59 -17.70
N THR A 117 -5.04 3.57 -17.17
CA THR A 117 -5.29 3.31 -15.75
C THR A 117 -4.87 1.89 -15.36
N LEU A 118 -5.19 0.89 -16.18
CA LEU A 118 -4.72 -0.49 -15.96
C LEU A 118 -3.19 -0.58 -16.04
N LEU A 119 -2.55 0.06 -17.01
CA LEU A 119 -1.10 0.06 -17.13
C LEU A 119 -0.46 0.64 -15.86
N PHE A 120 -0.96 1.77 -15.38
CA PHE A 120 -0.39 2.52 -14.26
C PHE A 120 -0.64 1.87 -12.89
N ASN A 121 -1.72 1.11 -12.71
CA ASN A 121 -2.11 0.60 -11.40
C ASN A 121 -2.04 -0.92 -11.27
N LEU A 122 -2.04 -1.68 -12.36
CA LEU A 122 -2.02 -3.15 -12.35
C LEU A 122 -0.85 -3.71 -13.13
N THR A 123 -0.67 -3.30 -14.39
CA THR A 123 0.32 -3.92 -15.26
C THR A 123 1.75 -3.66 -14.76
N GLN A 124 2.05 -2.44 -14.28
CA GLN A 124 3.33 -2.12 -13.68
C GLN A 124 3.62 -2.95 -12.42
N ALA A 125 2.60 -3.18 -11.57
CA ALA A 125 2.74 -4.04 -10.38
C ALA A 125 3.12 -5.47 -10.79
N PHE A 126 2.50 -6.00 -11.85
CA PHE A 126 2.87 -7.30 -12.42
C PHE A 126 4.33 -7.31 -12.92
N TYR A 127 4.80 -6.25 -13.58
CA TYR A 127 6.20 -6.17 -14.01
C TYR A 127 7.16 -6.25 -12.82
N LEU A 128 6.91 -5.45 -11.78
CA LEU A 128 7.72 -5.43 -10.58
C LEU A 128 7.69 -6.77 -9.83
N PHE A 129 6.51 -7.38 -9.66
CA PHE A 129 6.36 -8.69 -9.02
C PHE A 129 7.16 -9.76 -9.77
N ARG A 130 7.02 -9.82 -11.08
CA ARG A 130 7.74 -10.76 -11.94
C ARG A 130 9.26 -10.57 -11.86
N ALA A 131 9.75 -9.34 -11.94
CA ALA A 131 11.17 -9.06 -11.85
C ALA A 131 11.73 -9.42 -10.48
N SER A 132 11.05 -8.99 -9.39
CA SER A 132 11.45 -9.29 -8.00
C SER A 132 11.46 -10.80 -7.72
N SER A 133 10.42 -11.53 -8.16
CA SER A 133 10.35 -12.98 -7.93
C SER A 133 11.48 -13.74 -8.60
N ARG A 134 11.91 -13.33 -9.81
CA ARG A 134 13.06 -13.93 -10.50
C ARG A 134 14.34 -13.77 -9.69
N HIS A 135 14.57 -12.60 -9.10
CA HIS A 135 15.73 -12.36 -8.23
C HIS A 135 15.64 -13.19 -6.94
N PHE A 136 14.51 -13.22 -6.25
CA PHE A 136 14.32 -14.03 -5.04
C PHE A 136 14.50 -15.53 -5.30
N ILE A 137 13.97 -16.06 -6.42
CA ILE A 137 14.11 -17.47 -6.80
C ILE A 137 15.57 -17.78 -7.11
N ALA A 138 16.25 -16.93 -7.88
CA ALA A 138 17.66 -17.13 -8.22
C ALA A 138 18.57 -17.06 -6.99
N GLN A 139 18.28 -16.16 -6.04
CA GLN A 139 19.00 -16.00 -4.78
C GLN A 139 18.76 -17.20 -3.82
N GLY A 140 17.57 -17.81 -3.84
CA GLY A 140 17.21 -18.99 -3.05
C GLY A 140 16.98 -18.75 -1.57
N THR A 141 16.88 -17.48 -1.11
CA THR A 141 16.68 -17.12 0.32
C THR A 141 15.26 -16.68 0.64
N GLY A 142 14.36 -16.70 -0.34
CA GLY A 142 13.03 -16.14 -0.21
C GLY A 142 13.01 -14.61 -0.23
N GLY A 143 11.89 -14.02 0.16
CA GLY A 143 11.73 -12.57 0.21
C GLY A 143 10.31 -12.14 0.54
N SER A 144 10.09 -10.82 0.60
CA SER A 144 8.77 -10.22 0.82
C SER A 144 8.44 -9.20 -0.27
N ILE A 145 7.31 -9.38 -0.93
CA ILE A 145 6.72 -8.40 -1.84
C ILE A 145 5.50 -7.78 -1.14
N VAL A 146 5.46 -6.44 -1.08
CA VAL A 146 4.31 -5.71 -0.53
C VAL A 146 3.83 -4.70 -1.57
N ALA A 147 2.54 -4.72 -1.91
CA ALA A 147 1.97 -3.79 -2.87
C ALA A 147 0.88 -2.92 -2.26
N LEU A 148 0.80 -1.66 -2.71
CA LEU A 148 -0.36 -0.83 -2.41
C LEU A 148 -1.52 -1.17 -3.35
N ALA A 149 -2.54 -1.81 -2.77
CA ALA A 149 -3.87 -1.92 -3.33
C ALA A 149 -4.67 -0.62 -3.07
N SER A 150 -5.96 -0.74 -2.82
CA SER A 150 -6.86 0.33 -2.37
C SER A 150 -8.10 -0.31 -1.77
N VAL A 151 -8.82 0.41 -0.91
CA VAL A 151 -10.20 0.05 -0.55
C VAL A 151 -11.09 -0.08 -1.79
N ASP A 152 -10.82 0.68 -2.85
CA ASP A 152 -11.53 0.60 -4.14
C ASP A 152 -11.31 -0.72 -4.88
N GLY A 153 -10.29 -1.48 -4.51
CA GLY A 153 -10.07 -2.85 -5.02
C GLY A 153 -10.86 -3.93 -4.29
N VAL A 154 -11.49 -3.60 -3.16
CA VAL A 154 -12.25 -4.56 -2.32
C VAL A 154 -13.72 -4.19 -2.16
N SER A 155 -14.10 -2.98 -2.54
CA SER A 155 -15.48 -2.49 -2.48
C SER A 155 -15.81 -1.60 -3.67
N ALA A 156 -17.10 -1.33 -3.86
CA ALA A 156 -17.55 -0.42 -4.92
C ALA A 156 -17.12 1.02 -4.59
N SER A 157 -16.59 1.70 -5.61
CA SER A 157 -16.23 3.11 -5.54
C SER A 157 -16.79 3.83 -6.77
N PRO A 158 -17.88 4.61 -6.62
CA PRO A 158 -18.45 5.37 -7.71
C PRO A 158 -17.41 6.28 -8.37
N PHE A 159 -17.47 6.41 -9.69
CA PHE A 159 -16.57 7.21 -10.53
C PHE A 159 -15.13 6.70 -10.63
N HIS A 160 -14.81 5.53 -10.07
CA HIS A 160 -13.49 4.90 -10.07
C HIS A 160 -13.48 3.55 -10.83
N ALA A 161 -14.31 3.37 -11.85
CA ALA A 161 -14.47 2.07 -12.52
C ALA A 161 -13.13 1.44 -12.97
N ALA A 162 -12.30 2.18 -13.70
CA ALA A 162 -11.00 1.69 -14.19
C ALA A 162 -10.00 1.47 -13.04
N TYR A 163 -9.94 2.41 -12.09
CA TYR A 163 -9.04 2.33 -10.94
C TYR A 163 -9.42 1.18 -10.00
N GLY A 164 -10.70 1.07 -9.65
CA GLY A 164 -11.21 -0.02 -8.81
C GLY A 164 -10.95 -1.39 -9.44
N ALA A 165 -11.21 -1.54 -10.74
CA ALA A 165 -10.90 -2.76 -11.48
C ALA A 165 -9.40 -3.10 -11.44
N ALA A 166 -8.51 -2.10 -11.65
CA ALA A 166 -7.07 -2.28 -11.57
C ALA A 166 -6.64 -2.72 -10.17
N LYS A 167 -7.10 -2.06 -9.12
CA LYS A 167 -6.74 -2.37 -7.73
C LYS A 167 -7.35 -3.70 -7.25
N ALA A 168 -8.53 -4.11 -7.75
CA ALA A 168 -9.06 -5.46 -7.57
C ALA A 168 -8.17 -6.51 -8.25
N GLY A 169 -7.65 -6.19 -9.44
CA GLY A 169 -6.65 -7.01 -10.12
C GLY A 169 -5.37 -7.18 -9.30
N VAL A 170 -4.86 -6.13 -8.65
CA VAL A 170 -3.70 -6.22 -7.74
C VAL A 170 -4.01 -7.13 -6.54
N VAL A 171 -5.19 -7.00 -5.92
CA VAL A 171 -5.61 -7.87 -4.80
C VAL A 171 -5.63 -9.35 -5.24
N HIS A 172 -6.10 -9.64 -6.46
CA HIS A 172 -6.09 -11.00 -6.98
C HIS A 172 -4.67 -11.48 -7.34
N LEU A 173 -3.85 -10.62 -7.97
CA LEU A 173 -2.46 -10.91 -8.30
C LEU A 173 -1.64 -11.29 -7.07
N ILE A 174 -1.82 -10.56 -5.95
CA ILE A 174 -1.20 -10.88 -4.66
C ILE A 174 -1.48 -12.32 -4.25
N LYS A 175 -2.74 -12.77 -4.32
CA LYS A 175 -3.14 -14.13 -3.93
C LYS A 175 -2.50 -15.20 -4.82
N THR A 176 -2.55 -15.00 -6.14
CA THR A 176 -1.97 -15.93 -7.10
C THR A 176 -0.46 -16.05 -6.92
N CYS A 177 0.25 -14.92 -6.84
CA CYS A 177 1.70 -14.91 -6.66
C CYS A 177 2.12 -15.49 -5.29
N ALA A 178 1.34 -15.25 -4.25
CA ALA A 178 1.59 -15.83 -2.92
C ALA A 178 1.53 -17.36 -2.93
N ASP A 179 0.54 -17.93 -3.62
CA ASP A 179 0.39 -19.37 -3.77
C ASP A 179 1.51 -19.97 -4.62
N GLU A 180 1.77 -19.39 -5.79
CA GLU A 180 2.80 -19.90 -6.72
C GLU A 180 4.21 -19.83 -6.13
N TRP A 181 4.56 -18.75 -5.43
CA TRP A 181 5.94 -18.49 -4.98
C TRP A 181 6.20 -18.85 -3.53
N GLY A 182 5.17 -19.24 -2.78
CA GLY A 182 5.31 -19.70 -1.41
C GLY A 182 6.32 -20.86 -1.24
N ARG A 183 6.38 -21.75 -2.23
CA ARG A 183 7.37 -22.86 -2.29
C ARG A 183 8.83 -22.38 -2.36
N HIS A 184 9.07 -21.13 -2.76
CA HIS A 184 10.38 -20.48 -2.79
C HIS A 184 10.65 -19.60 -1.57
N GLY A 185 9.77 -19.64 -0.55
CA GLY A 185 9.88 -18.79 0.64
C GLY A 185 9.52 -17.31 0.37
N ILE A 186 8.86 -17.00 -0.74
CA ILE A 186 8.46 -15.63 -1.09
C ILE A 186 7.05 -15.39 -0.55
N ARG A 187 6.91 -14.34 0.26
CA ARG A 187 5.62 -13.85 0.73
C ARG A 187 5.16 -12.68 -0.15
N VAL A 188 3.88 -12.64 -0.48
CA VAL A 188 3.29 -11.54 -1.26
C VAL A 188 2.04 -11.06 -0.54
N ASN A 189 2.03 -9.79 -0.12
CA ASN A 189 0.92 -9.20 0.60
C ASN A 189 0.60 -7.80 0.07
N GLY A 190 -0.54 -7.28 0.47
CA GLY A 190 -1.00 -5.96 0.09
C GLY A 190 -1.45 -5.11 1.27
N VAL A 191 -1.30 -3.81 1.10
CA VAL A 191 -1.94 -2.80 1.95
C VAL A 191 -2.97 -2.07 1.10
N ALA A 192 -4.19 -1.94 1.60
CA ALA A 192 -5.29 -1.24 0.94
C ALA A 192 -5.64 0.03 1.74
N PRO A 193 -5.04 1.17 1.38
CA PRO A 193 -5.38 2.44 1.99
C PRO A 193 -6.81 2.86 1.68
N GLY A 194 -7.46 3.53 2.66
CA GLY A 194 -8.61 4.38 2.40
C GLY A 194 -8.20 5.78 1.93
N ALA A 195 -9.10 6.74 2.08
CA ALA A 195 -8.78 8.14 1.84
C ALA A 195 -7.77 8.62 2.89
N VAL A 196 -6.52 8.79 2.47
CA VAL A 196 -5.44 9.31 3.33
C VAL A 196 -5.55 10.83 3.43
N GLY A 197 -5.37 11.36 4.64
CA GLY A 197 -5.44 12.80 4.88
C GLY A 197 -4.32 13.56 4.16
N ASP A 198 -4.65 14.71 3.59
CA ASP A 198 -3.69 15.57 2.90
C ASP A 198 -2.67 16.16 3.90
N GLY A 199 -1.48 15.56 3.91
CA GLY A 199 -0.27 16.24 4.35
C GLY A 199 -0.09 16.53 5.85
N ASN A 200 -0.92 16.02 6.75
CA ASN A 200 -0.74 16.26 8.18
C ASN A 200 -0.07 15.06 8.88
N ASP A 201 1.13 14.68 8.41
CA ASP A 201 2.03 13.82 9.19
C ASP A 201 2.47 14.49 10.52
N ASP A 202 2.21 15.80 10.65
CA ASP A 202 2.52 16.61 11.82
C ASP A 202 1.41 16.61 12.90
N GLN A 203 0.29 15.90 12.70
CA GLN A 203 -0.67 15.74 13.78
C GLN A 203 -0.09 14.84 14.87
N PRO A 204 -0.12 15.26 16.13
CA PRO A 204 0.36 14.44 17.24
C PRO A 204 -0.33 13.08 17.24
N ASP A 205 0.41 12.01 17.53
CA ASP A 205 -0.15 10.69 17.75
C ASP A 205 -1.22 10.79 18.84
N GLY A 206 -2.41 10.24 18.56
CA GLY A 206 -3.49 10.18 19.53
C GLY A 206 -4.57 11.28 19.44
N VAL A 207 -4.49 12.20 18.49
CA VAL A 207 -5.63 13.11 18.23
C VAL A 207 -6.66 12.38 17.37
N TRP A 208 -7.67 11.82 18.04
CA TRP A 208 -8.84 11.26 17.40
C TRP A 208 -9.75 12.41 16.95
N ALA A 209 -9.68 12.79 15.67
CA ALA A 209 -10.65 13.70 15.09
C ALA A 209 -11.81 12.86 14.52
N PRO A 210 -13.00 12.90 15.11
CA PRO A 210 -14.15 12.17 14.57
C PRO A 210 -14.44 12.64 13.15
N ASP A 211 -14.28 11.74 12.18
CA ASP A 211 -14.75 11.94 10.82
C ASP A 211 -16.03 11.12 10.63
N PRO A 212 -17.11 11.67 10.06
CA PRO A 212 -18.34 10.94 9.81
C PRO A 212 -18.16 9.63 9.04
N VAL A 213 -17.13 9.52 8.23
CA VAL A 213 -16.83 8.35 7.41
C VAL A 213 -15.84 7.41 8.09
N HIS A 214 -14.88 7.92 8.85
CA HIS A 214 -13.78 7.15 9.43
C HIS A 214 -13.93 7.05 10.95
N PRO A 215 -14.36 5.91 11.52
CA PRO A 215 -14.48 5.71 12.96
C PRO A 215 -13.20 6.00 13.75
N LEU A 216 -12.04 5.73 13.16
CA LEU A 216 -10.72 5.96 13.75
C LEU A 216 -9.99 7.16 13.16
N ALA A 217 -10.69 8.13 12.54
CA ALA A 217 -10.12 9.18 11.71
C ALA A 217 -9.50 8.63 10.40
N ARG A 218 -9.10 9.54 9.50
CA ARG A 218 -8.42 9.16 8.25
C ARG A 218 -7.02 8.67 8.54
N PRO A 219 -6.56 7.59 7.86
CA PRO A 219 -5.20 7.14 8.00
C PRO A 219 -4.22 8.21 7.49
N ARG A 220 -3.03 8.21 8.05
CA ARG A 220 -1.88 9.02 7.64
C ARG A 220 -0.93 8.16 6.81
N ASN A 221 0.03 8.78 6.13
CA ASN A 221 1.08 8.05 5.42
C ASN A 221 1.89 7.12 6.35
N GLN A 222 2.09 7.52 7.61
CA GLN A 222 2.77 6.68 8.61
C GLN A 222 1.98 5.39 8.91
N ASP A 223 0.66 5.45 8.96
CA ASP A 223 -0.17 4.26 9.23
C ASP A 223 -0.07 3.25 8.07
N ILE A 224 0.02 3.75 6.84
CA ILE A 224 0.31 2.94 5.66
C ILE A 224 1.72 2.34 5.74
N ALA A 225 2.73 3.16 6.08
CA ALA A 225 4.11 2.69 6.21
C ALA A 225 4.27 1.64 7.31
N ASN A 226 3.56 1.76 8.43
CA ASN A 226 3.54 0.77 9.51
C ASN A 226 2.97 -0.59 9.05
N ALA A 227 1.91 -0.57 8.23
CA ALA A 227 1.34 -1.79 7.67
C ALA A 227 2.29 -2.46 6.65
N VAL A 228 2.99 -1.67 5.83
CA VAL A 228 4.04 -2.17 4.93
C VAL A 228 5.20 -2.74 5.75
N LEU A 229 5.65 -2.05 6.80
CA LEU A 229 6.70 -2.51 7.71
C LEU A 229 6.35 -3.87 8.34
N PHE A 230 5.11 -4.05 8.80
CA PHE A 230 4.62 -5.33 9.31
C PHE A 230 4.80 -6.45 8.28
N PHE A 231 4.31 -6.27 7.06
CA PHE A 231 4.43 -7.29 6.01
C PHE A 231 5.87 -7.52 5.54
N ALA A 232 6.72 -6.50 5.57
CA ALA A 232 8.14 -6.61 5.23
C ALA A 232 8.92 -7.39 6.29
N SER A 233 8.52 -7.31 7.56
CA SER A 233 9.23 -7.83 8.73
C SER A 233 9.01 -9.34 8.98
N ASP A 234 9.79 -9.89 9.90
CA ASP A 234 9.65 -11.26 10.38
C ASP A 234 8.38 -11.49 11.22
N LEU A 235 7.72 -10.42 11.68
CA LEU A 235 6.40 -10.52 12.32
C LEU A 235 5.36 -11.13 11.40
N ALA A 236 5.53 -10.96 10.07
CA ALA A 236 4.66 -11.53 9.05
C ALA A 236 5.22 -12.82 8.41
N ALA A 237 6.16 -13.53 9.06
CA ALA A 237 6.86 -14.69 8.50
C ALA A 237 5.93 -15.85 8.04
N ARG A 238 4.70 -15.89 8.51
CA ARG A 238 3.66 -16.87 8.12
C ARG A 238 2.41 -16.23 7.52
N VAL A 239 2.54 -14.97 7.06
CA VAL A 239 1.45 -14.21 6.44
C VAL A 239 1.76 -13.99 4.98
N THR A 240 0.94 -14.54 4.09
CA THR A 240 1.05 -14.36 2.64
C THR A 240 -0.34 -14.40 1.99
N GLY A 241 -0.50 -13.76 0.84
CA GLY A 241 -1.77 -13.67 0.11
C GLY A 241 -2.80 -12.74 0.76
N GLN A 242 -2.42 -11.95 1.77
CA GLN A 242 -3.34 -11.09 2.52
C GLN A 242 -3.31 -9.66 1.98
N THR A 243 -4.46 -8.98 2.08
CA THR A 243 -4.57 -7.54 1.85
C THR A 243 -5.18 -6.91 3.09
N LEU A 244 -4.39 -6.06 3.76
CA LEU A 244 -4.80 -5.38 4.99
C LEU A 244 -5.41 -4.01 4.63
N LEU A 245 -6.64 -3.78 5.06
CA LEU A 245 -7.27 -2.47 4.94
C LEU A 245 -6.70 -1.54 6.01
N VAL A 246 -6.26 -0.35 5.58
CA VAL A 246 -5.81 0.74 6.45
C VAL A 246 -6.62 1.97 6.06
N ASP A 247 -7.83 2.06 6.58
CA ASP A 247 -8.88 3.00 6.14
C ASP A 247 -9.61 3.70 7.29
N GLY A 248 -9.10 3.58 8.52
CA GLY A 248 -9.76 4.12 9.71
C GLY A 248 -11.13 3.50 9.98
N GLY A 249 -11.42 2.34 9.39
CA GLY A 249 -12.69 1.63 9.53
C GLY A 249 -13.80 2.11 8.59
N ALA A 250 -13.48 2.91 7.58
CA ALA A 250 -14.45 3.46 6.63
C ALA A 250 -15.26 2.38 5.91
N GLN A 251 -14.60 1.27 5.53
CA GLN A 251 -15.24 0.15 4.81
C GLN A 251 -16.17 -0.71 5.68
N MET A 252 -16.04 -0.65 7.00
CA MET A 252 -16.92 -1.39 7.91
C MET A 252 -18.32 -0.78 8.03
N LYS A 253 -18.48 0.47 7.64
CA LYS A 253 -19.79 1.09 7.62
C LYS A 253 -20.59 0.50 6.47
N GLY A 254 -21.57 -0.33 6.82
CA GLY A 254 -22.63 -0.70 5.90
C GLY A 254 -23.26 0.57 5.32
N THR A 255 -23.85 0.47 4.15
CA THR A 255 -24.41 1.54 3.33
C THR A 255 -25.45 2.43 4.04
N TYR A 256 -25.77 2.14 5.29
CA TYR A 256 -26.91 2.73 5.96
C TYR A 256 -26.53 3.34 7.30
N ILE A 257 -26.25 4.53 7.50
CA ILE A 257 -26.40 5.30 8.74
C ILE A 257 -25.14 5.37 9.63
N ARG A 258 -24.77 6.56 9.97
CA ARG A 258 -23.79 6.92 11.03
C ARG A 258 -24.19 6.23 12.35
N ALA A 259 -23.21 5.85 13.16
CA ALA A 259 -23.45 5.12 14.40
C ALA A 259 -24.39 5.86 15.39
N ASP A 260 -24.34 7.21 15.40
CA ASP A 260 -25.24 8.07 16.14
C ASP A 260 -26.70 7.99 15.63
N ALA A 261 -26.88 8.01 14.30
CA ALA A 261 -28.20 7.86 13.70
C ALA A 261 -28.73 6.40 13.76
N GLN A 262 -27.84 5.40 13.86
CA GLN A 262 -28.25 4.03 14.16
C GLN A 262 -28.76 3.86 15.59
N LEU A 263 -28.18 4.58 16.55
CA LEU A 263 -28.69 4.59 17.93
C LEU A 263 -30.11 5.14 18.00
N ASP A 264 -30.41 6.21 17.26
CA ASP A 264 -31.75 6.78 17.22
C ASP A 264 -32.73 5.80 16.57
N VAL A 265 -32.40 5.18 15.43
CA VAL A 265 -33.23 4.15 14.77
C VAL A 265 -33.41 2.92 15.67
N MET A 266 -32.36 2.48 16.38
CA MET A 266 -32.47 1.38 17.35
C MET A 266 -33.38 1.75 18.54
N ASN A 267 -33.27 2.97 19.09
CA ASN A 267 -34.09 3.44 20.18
C ASN A 267 -35.56 3.51 19.75
N ASP A 268 -35.85 4.03 18.54
CA ASP A 268 -37.21 4.07 18.00
C ASP A 268 -37.77 2.67 17.73
N ALA A 269 -36.94 1.76 17.17
CA ALA A 269 -37.32 0.37 16.93
C ALA A 269 -37.55 -0.38 18.25
N ASN A 270 -36.70 -0.19 19.26
CA ASN A 270 -36.86 -0.77 20.58
C ASN A 270 -38.11 -0.21 21.31
N ALA A 271 -38.37 1.09 21.19
CA ALA A 271 -39.59 1.69 21.71
C ALA A 271 -40.87 1.12 21.04
N ALA A 272 -40.82 0.92 19.72
CA ALA A 272 -41.90 0.28 18.97
C ALA A 272 -42.07 -1.19 19.35
N MET A 273 -40.98 -1.92 19.60
CA MET A 273 -40.99 -3.35 19.98
C MET A 273 -41.41 -3.57 21.43
N SER A 274 -41.19 -2.63 22.36
CA SER A 274 -41.61 -2.75 23.76
C SER A 274 -43.12 -2.93 23.87
N VAL A 275 -43.88 -2.29 22.98
CA VAL A 275 -45.36 -2.43 22.91
C VAL A 275 -45.79 -3.88 22.61
N TYR A 276 -44.93 -4.69 22.00
CA TYR A 276 -45.20 -6.13 21.73
C TYR A 276 -44.74 -7.04 22.88
N TYR A 277 -43.74 -6.66 23.67
CA TYR A 277 -43.19 -7.45 24.77
C TYR A 277 -44.01 -7.24 26.07
N ASP A 278 -44.60 -6.05 26.28
CA ASP A 278 -45.39 -5.73 27.46
C ASP A 278 -46.86 -6.30 27.40
N ARG A 279 -47.23 -7.00 26.33
CA ARG A 279 -48.54 -7.61 26.14
C ARG A 279 -48.63 -9.09 26.50
N ARG A 280 -47.71 -9.58 27.37
CA ARG A 280 -47.81 -10.95 27.91
C ARG A 280 -48.22 -10.97 29.34
#